data_03890ca2e02d7dfd8482d73117acc606
#
_entry.id   03890ca2e02d7dfd8482d73117acc606
#
_cell.length_a   1.000
_cell.length_b   1.000
_cell.length_c   1.000
_cell.angle_alpha   90.00
_cell.angle_beta   90.00
_cell.angle_gamma   90.00
#
_symmetry.space_group_name_H-M   'P 1'
#
loop_
_entity.id
_entity.type
_entity.pdbx_description
1 polymer ?
#
loop_
_entity_poly.entity_id
_entity_poly.type
_entity_poly.pdbx_seq_one_letter_code
_entity_poly.pdbx_strand_id
1 'polypeptide(L)'
;MPALQLDQLRTLAAVVDLGSFEAAAAQLHITQSAVSQRIRALEDSSGRILLRRERPITATESGEIVLRTARQMLHLEQSLAGELGAADPGRDHVALAVACNSDSLATWFLDAMTEVHPGGRVTFDVRREDESLSIQLLRRGEVMAAVTSEARPVQGCRALPLGSMRYLACASPGFVARHLRDGSPTAALGRAPIVDFDRSDAHQNHYYRRLARRHPTGPRHYIPSSHDQDRKSVV
;
A
#
# COMPACT_ATOMS: atom_id res chain seq x y z
N MET A 1 -13.77 21.29 -20.50
CA MET A 1 -12.41 20.76 -20.37
C MET A 1 -12.01 20.18 -21.71
N PRO A 2 -10.79 20.46 -22.23
CA PRO A 2 -10.31 19.77 -23.41
C PRO A 2 -10.22 18.27 -23.13
N ALA A 3 -10.39 17.47 -24.19
CA ALA A 3 -10.37 16.01 -24.06
C ALA A 3 -8.95 15.53 -23.72
N LEU A 4 -8.81 14.84 -22.59
CA LEU A 4 -7.56 14.20 -22.21
C LEU A 4 -7.30 13.00 -23.14
N GLN A 5 -6.13 12.95 -23.76
CA GLN A 5 -5.74 11.85 -24.65
C GLN A 5 -5.06 10.74 -23.85
N LEU A 6 -5.46 9.51 -24.10
CA LEU A 6 -4.95 8.34 -23.37
C LEU A 6 -3.42 8.18 -23.48
N ASP A 7 -2.86 8.50 -24.65
CA ASP A 7 -1.41 8.50 -24.87
C ASP A 7 -0.64 9.52 -24.03
N GLN A 8 -1.24 10.68 -23.76
CA GLN A 8 -0.66 11.69 -22.88
C GLN A 8 -0.70 11.21 -21.43
N LEU A 9 -1.80 10.59 -21.02
CA LEU A 9 -1.97 10.02 -19.69
C LEU A 9 -0.99 8.86 -19.44
N ARG A 10 -0.82 7.97 -20.42
CA ARG A 10 0.18 6.89 -20.40
C ARG A 10 1.59 7.45 -20.28
N THR A 11 1.88 8.54 -20.99
CA THR A 11 3.19 9.20 -20.93
C THR A 11 3.45 9.82 -19.55
N LEU A 12 2.44 10.47 -18.94
CA LEU A 12 2.56 11.01 -17.59
C LEU A 12 2.86 9.91 -16.57
N ALA A 13 2.12 8.81 -16.62
CA ALA A 13 2.35 7.67 -15.72
C ALA A 13 3.79 7.12 -15.86
N ALA A 14 4.23 6.86 -17.09
CA ALA A 14 5.58 6.34 -17.35
C ALA A 14 6.69 7.28 -16.85
N VAL A 15 6.53 8.60 -17.05
CA VAL A 15 7.53 9.59 -16.59
C VAL A 15 7.64 9.62 -15.07
N VAL A 16 6.52 9.55 -14.35
CA VAL A 16 6.53 9.56 -12.88
C VAL A 16 7.02 8.22 -12.32
N ASP A 17 6.57 7.10 -12.87
CA ASP A 17 6.94 5.76 -12.38
C ASP A 17 8.43 5.47 -12.57
N LEU A 18 9.03 5.97 -13.66
CA LEU A 18 10.46 5.80 -13.97
C LEU A 18 11.35 6.97 -13.51
N GLY A 19 10.75 8.08 -13.09
CA GLY A 19 11.45 9.27 -12.64
C GLY A 19 12.29 9.98 -13.71
N SER A 20 12.11 9.64 -15.00
CA SER A 20 12.96 10.12 -16.10
C SER A 20 12.20 10.14 -17.44
N PHE A 21 12.38 11.25 -18.19
CA PHE A 21 11.87 11.35 -19.59
C PHE A 21 12.52 10.34 -20.52
N GLU A 22 13.81 10.07 -20.33
CA GLU A 22 14.58 9.14 -21.15
C GLU A 22 14.10 7.70 -20.94
N ALA A 23 13.94 7.28 -19.67
CA ALA A 23 13.43 5.94 -19.34
C ALA A 23 11.99 5.74 -19.84
N ALA A 24 11.13 6.77 -19.70
CA ALA A 24 9.77 6.74 -20.23
C ALA A 24 9.75 6.62 -21.76
N ALA A 25 10.65 7.32 -22.47
CA ALA A 25 10.78 7.24 -23.92
C ALA A 25 11.14 5.82 -24.36
N ALA A 26 12.11 5.19 -23.68
CA ALA A 26 12.52 3.83 -23.94
C ALA A 26 11.37 2.82 -23.71
N GLN A 27 10.65 2.94 -22.57
CA GLN A 27 9.53 2.06 -22.24
C GLN A 27 8.37 2.20 -23.22
N LEU A 28 8.09 3.43 -23.68
CA LEU A 28 6.97 3.72 -24.60
C LEU A 28 7.34 3.55 -26.08
N HIS A 29 8.59 3.21 -26.37
CA HIS A 29 9.12 3.07 -27.73
C HIS A 29 8.92 4.35 -28.59
N ILE A 30 9.12 5.53 -28.00
CA ILE A 30 9.03 6.84 -28.65
C ILE A 30 10.27 7.67 -28.34
N THR A 31 10.43 8.81 -29.01
CA THR A 31 11.55 9.72 -28.74
C THR A 31 11.32 10.53 -27.47
N GLN A 32 12.40 10.95 -26.80
CA GLN A 32 12.32 11.83 -25.63
C GLN A 32 11.64 13.18 -25.97
N SER A 33 11.80 13.69 -27.21
CA SER A 33 11.09 14.87 -27.68
C SER A 33 9.58 14.65 -27.75
N ALA A 34 9.12 13.46 -28.21
CA ALA A 34 7.71 13.11 -28.21
C ALA A 34 7.13 13.00 -26.80
N VAL A 35 7.87 12.40 -25.84
CA VAL A 35 7.48 12.41 -24.44
C VAL A 35 7.30 13.85 -23.93
N SER A 36 8.28 14.72 -24.19
CA SER A 36 8.22 16.13 -23.77
C SER A 36 7.05 16.88 -24.39
N GLN A 37 6.73 16.62 -25.66
CA GLN A 37 5.59 17.22 -26.36
C GLN A 37 4.26 16.74 -25.78
N ARG A 38 4.11 15.43 -25.51
CA ARG A 38 2.90 14.87 -24.89
C ARG A 38 2.64 15.44 -23.50
N ILE A 39 3.68 15.57 -22.67
CA ILE A 39 3.57 16.18 -21.35
C ILE A 39 3.18 17.64 -21.45
N ARG A 40 3.82 18.44 -22.33
CA ARG A 40 3.45 19.84 -22.52
C ARG A 40 1.99 19.98 -22.98
N ALA A 41 1.56 19.19 -23.96
CA ALA A 41 0.18 19.22 -24.44
C ALA A 41 -0.83 18.86 -23.32
N LEU A 42 -0.48 17.94 -22.42
CA LEU A 42 -1.29 17.59 -21.26
C LEU A 42 -1.33 18.74 -20.23
N GLU A 43 -0.18 19.38 -19.95
CA GLU A 43 -0.08 20.54 -19.06
C GLU A 43 -0.87 21.73 -19.63
N ASP A 44 -0.73 22.02 -20.93
CA ASP A 44 -1.48 23.07 -21.62
C ASP A 44 -3.00 22.81 -21.58
N SER A 45 -3.42 21.58 -21.84
CA SER A 45 -4.82 21.20 -21.83
C SER A 45 -5.45 21.25 -20.44
N SER A 46 -4.68 20.95 -19.41
CA SER A 46 -5.12 21.00 -18.01
C SER A 46 -5.00 22.41 -17.39
N GLY A 47 -4.23 23.30 -18.01
CA GLY A 47 -3.89 24.62 -17.47
C GLY A 47 -3.06 24.54 -16.18
N ARG A 48 -2.38 23.43 -15.94
CA ARG A 48 -1.62 23.17 -14.72
C ARG A 48 -0.27 22.52 -15.04
N ILE A 49 0.75 22.86 -14.24
CA ILE A 49 2.01 22.13 -14.24
C ILE A 49 1.79 20.84 -13.48
N LEU A 50 2.08 19.70 -14.12
CA LEU A 50 1.82 18.37 -13.58
C LEU A 50 3.08 17.70 -13.03
N LEU A 51 4.27 18.11 -13.47
CA LEU A 51 5.54 17.50 -13.09
C LEU A 51 6.47 18.49 -12.41
N ARG A 52 7.17 18.01 -11.35
CA ARG A 52 8.35 18.63 -10.79
C ARG A 52 9.55 18.08 -11.54
N ARG A 53 10.34 18.95 -12.18
CA ARG A 53 11.48 18.55 -13.03
C ARG A 53 12.79 18.36 -12.24
N GLU A 54 12.70 17.96 -11.01
CA GLU A 54 13.82 17.53 -10.17
C GLU A 54 14.17 16.07 -10.49
N ARG A 55 15.33 15.59 -10.02
CA ARG A 55 15.72 14.18 -10.17
C ARG A 55 15.58 13.44 -8.84
N PRO A 56 14.76 12.40 -8.76
CA PRO A 56 13.84 11.87 -9.80
C PRO A 56 12.68 12.81 -10.09
N ILE A 57 12.10 12.73 -11.31
CA ILE A 57 10.90 13.48 -11.69
C ILE A 57 9.71 12.95 -10.89
N THR A 58 8.97 13.87 -10.30
CA THR A 58 7.80 13.54 -9.47
C THR A 58 6.58 14.35 -9.92
N ALA A 59 5.39 13.91 -9.55
CA ALA A 59 4.16 14.66 -9.81
C ALA A 59 4.03 15.87 -8.86
N THR A 60 3.41 16.96 -9.35
CA THR A 60 2.89 18.04 -8.49
C THR A 60 1.57 17.59 -7.84
N GLU A 61 1.01 18.37 -6.93
CA GLU A 61 -0.32 18.09 -6.37
C GLU A 61 -1.39 17.96 -7.47
N SER A 62 -1.38 18.85 -8.46
CA SER A 62 -2.25 18.74 -9.64
C SER A 62 -1.92 17.51 -10.48
N GLY A 63 -0.64 17.19 -10.61
CA GLY A 63 -0.14 16.00 -11.30
C GLY A 63 -0.63 14.70 -10.65
N GLU A 64 -0.64 14.60 -9.32
CA GLU A 64 -1.15 13.44 -8.58
C GLU A 64 -2.65 13.18 -8.87
N ILE A 65 -3.45 14.25 -8.97
CA ILE A 65 -4.88 14.13 -9.31
C ILE A 65 -5.05 13.54 -10.72
N VAL A 66 -4.30 14.08 -11.69
CA VAL A 66 -4.35 13.62 -13.08
C VAL A 66 -3.79 12.20 -13.20
N LEU A 67 -2.68 11.90 -12.51
CA LEU A 67 -2.01 10.61 -12.52
C LEU A 67 -2.92 9.48 -11.97
N ARG A 68 -3.63 9.73 -10.88
CA ARG A 68 -4.60 8.78 -10.35
C ARG A 68 -5.68 8.43 -11.39
N THR A 69 -6.26 9.47 -12.02
CA THR A 69 -7.27 9.27 -13.05
C THR A 69 -6.68 8.57 -14.28
N ALA A 70 -5.44 8.93 -14.67
CA ALA A 70 -4.72 8.30 -15.76
C ALA A 70 -4.55 6.78 -15.52
N ARG A 71 -4.10 6.38 -14.33
CA ARG A 71 -3.93 4.96 -13.98
C ARG A 71 -5.25 4.20 -14.01
N GLN A 72 -6.34 4.80 -13.53
CA GLN A 72 -7.68 4.19 -13.62
C GLN A 72 -8.14 4.00 -15.08
N MET A 73 -7.94 5.01 -15.94
CA MET A 73 -8.31 4.93 -17.36
C MET A 73 -7.46 3.88 -18.10
N LEU A 74 -6.17 3.84 -17.85
CA LEU A 74 -5.27 2.84 -18.44
C LEU A 74 -5.64 1.41 -18.02
N HIS A 75 -6.07 1.24 -16.76
CA HIS A 75 -6.54 -0.06 -16.28
C HIS A 75 -7.85 -0.47 -16.97
N LEU A 76 -8.81 0.44 -17.13
CA LEU A 76 -10.06 0.16 -17.86
C LEU A 76 -9.80 -0.19 -19.32
N GLU A 77 -8.84 0.48 -19.97
CA GLU A 77 -8.41 0.13 -21.32
C GLU A 77 -7.85 -1.30 -21.40
N GLN A 78 -6.99 -1.67 -20.46
CA GLN A 78 -6.43 -3.02 -20.39
C GLN A 78 -7.53 -4.08 -20.14
N SER A 79 -8.47 -3.80 -19.25
CA SER A 79 -9.59 -4.69 -18.97
C SER A 79 -10.45 -4.91 -20.22
N LEU A 80 -10.76 -3.84 -20.94
CA LEU A 80 -11.53 -3.91 -22.19
C LEU A 80 -10.80 -4.72 -23.26
N ALA A 81 -9.49 -4.52 -23.43
CA ALA A 81 -8.70 -5.29 -24.37
C ALA A 81 -8.72 -6.80 -24.02
N GLY A 82 -8.65 -7.13 -22.73
CA GLY A 82 -8.78 -8.51 -22.25
C GLY A 82 -10.16 -9.13 -22.53
N GLU A 83 -11.24 -8.38 -22.31
CA GLU A 83 -12.62 -8.83 -22.57
C GLU A 83 -12.90 -9.07 -24.05
N LEU A 84 -12.32 -8.23 -24.92
CA LEU A 84 -12.45 -8.34 -26.36
C LEU A 84 -11.55 -9.41 -27.00
N GLY A 85 -10.71 -10.09 -26.21
CA GLY A 85 -9.74 -11.07 -26.73
C GLY A 85 -8.66 -10.43 -27.64
N ALA A 86 -8.54 -9.09 -27.60
CA ALA A 86 -7.53 -8.34 -28.34
C ALA A 86 -6.19 -8.21 -27.59
N ALA A 87 -6.08 -8.91 -26.46
CA ALA A 87 -4.84 -8.95 -25.69
C ALA A 87 -3.76 -9.70 -26.46
N ASP A 88 -2.60 -9.08 -26.55
CA ASP A 88 -1.40 -9.67 -27.15
C ASP A 88 -1.06 -11.00 -26.44
N PRO A 89 -0.87 -12.14 -27.12
CA PRO A 89 -0.58 -13.43 -26.50
C PRO A 89 0.60 -13.42 -25.51
N GLY A 90 1.45 -12.39 -25.53
CA GLY A 90 2.51 -12.14 -24.56
C GLY A 90 2.14 -11.23 -23.38
N ARG A 91 0.92 -10.65 -23.34
CA ARG A 91 0.45 -9.71 -22.31
C ARG A 91 -0.87 -10.14 -21.64
N ASP A 92 -1.19 -11.42 -21.70
CA ASP A 92 -2.46 -11.98 -21.22
C ASP A 92 -2.70 -11.89 -19.69
N HIS A 93 -1.80 -11.26 -18.96
CA HIS A 93 -1.94 -11.12 -17.51
C HIS A 93 -2.34 -9.71 -17.11
N VAL A 94 -3.44 -9.59 -16.38
CA VAL A 94 -3.84 -8.37 -15.69
C VAL A 94 -3.06 -8.28 -14.38
N ALA A 95 -2.16 -7.31 -14.26
CA ALA A 95 -1.43 -7.08 -13.02
C ALA A 95 -2.31 -6.29 -12.03
N LEU A 96 -2.66 -6.89 -10.91
CA LEU A 96 -3.38 -6.25 -9.82
C LEU A 96 -2.40 -5.79 -8.74
N ALA A 97 -2.17 -4.49 -8.66
CA ALA A 97 -1.40 -3.90 -7.57
C ALA A 97 -2.29 -3.74 -6.33
N VAL A 98 -1.92 -4.39 -5.23
CA VAL A 98 -2.68 -4.39 -3.98
C VAL A 98 -1.76 -4.08 -2.80
N ALA A 99 -2.17 -3.13 -1.95
CA ALA A 99 -1.49 -2.88 -0.68
C ALA A 99 -2.11 -3.72 0.44
N CYS A 100 -1.27 -4.37 1.24
CA CYS A 100 -1.69 -5.22 2.32
C CYS A 100 -0.70 -5.13 3.50
N ASN A 101 -1.19 -5.15 4.73
CA ASN A 101 -0.34 -5.19 5.89
C ASN A 101 0.27 -6.58 6.11
N SER A 102 1.33 -6.64 6.91
CA SER A 102 2.07 -7.89 7.20
C SER A 102 1.18 -8.98 7.80
N ASP A 103 0.28 -8.62 8.69
CA ASP A 103 -0.56 -9.58 9.42
C ASP A 103 -1.61 -10.23 8.52
N SER A 104 -2.26 -9.44 7.67
CA SER A 104 -3.19 -9.96 6.67
C SER A 104 -2.48 -10.85 5.66
N LEU A 105 -1.30 -10.42 5.18
CA LEU A 105 -0.49 -11.19 4.25
C LEU A 105 -0.05 -12.54 4.85
N ALA A 106 0.31 -12.56 6.12
CA ALA A 106 0.76 -13.75 6.83
C ALA A 106 -0.37 -14.74 7.21
N THR A 107 -1.63 -14.32 7.15
CA THR A 107 -2.75 -15.13 7.67
C THR A 107 -3.72 -15.59 6.58
N TRP A 108 -4.42 -14.69 5.93
CA TRP A 108 -5.56 -15.02 5.07
C TRP A 108 -5.42 -14.54 3.62
N PHE A 109 -4.58 -13.52 3.39
CA PHE A 109 -4.56 -12.85 2.09
C PHE A 109 -4.00 -13.73 0.97
N LEU A 110 -2.98 -14.54 1.25
CA LEU A 110 -2.41 -15.47 0.28
C LEU A 110 -3.42 -16.54 -0.15
N ASP A 111 -4.20 -17.07 0.78
CA ASP A 111 -5.25 -18.05 0.47
C ASP A 111 -6.33 -17.42 -0.42
N ALA A 112 -6.77 -16.19 -0.10
CA ALA A 112 -7.72 -15.47 -0.95
C ALA A 112 -7.19 -15.21 -2.37
N MET A 113 -5.89 -14.92 -2.52
CA MET A 113 -5.27 -14.77 -3.84
C MET A 113 -5.31 -16.07 -4.65
N THR A 114 -5.08 -17.22 -4.02
CA THR A 114 -5.11 -18.52 -4.70
C THR A 114 -6.51 -18.87 -5.20
N GLU A 115 -7.56 -18.45 -4.49
CA GLU A 115 -8.95 -18.65 -4.91
C GLU A 115 -9.33 -17.81 -6.13
N VAL A 116 -8.76 -16.61 -6.27
CA VAL A 116 -9.04 -15.69 -7.40
C VAL A 116 -8.27 -16.07 -8.67
N HIS A 117 -7.28 -16.96 -8.57
CA HIS A 117 -6.38 -17.31 -9.67
C HIS A 117 -6.74 -18.58 -10.50
N PRO A 118 -7.98 -19.04 -10.61
CA PRO A 118 -8.29 -20.17 -11.46
C PRO A 118 -8.21 -19.78 -12.94
N GLY A 119 -7.04 -19.99 -13.57
CA GLY A 119 -6.84 -19.78 -15.00
C GLY A 119 -5.69 -18.88 -15.42
N GLY A 120 -4.89 -18.38 -14.50
CA GLY A 120 -3.58 -17.78 -14.83
C GLY A 120 -3.60 -16.39 -15.49
N ARG A 121 -4.75 -15.72 -15.58
CA ARG A 121 -4.87 -14.41 -16.24
C ARG A 121 -4.59 -13.20 -15.34
N VAL A 122 -4.43 -13.41 -14.05
CA VAL A 122 -4.19 -12.35 -13.07
C VAL A 122 -2.85 -12.57 -12.42
N THR A 123 -2.01 -11.54 -12.39
CA THR A 123 -0.81 -11.48 -11.57
C THR A 123 -1.00 -10.47 -10.46
N PHE A 124 -0.42 -10.69 -9.30
CA PHE A 124 -0.53 -9.79 -8.17
C PHE A 124 0.81 -9.08 -7.93
N ASP A 125 0.78 -7.75 -7.87
CA ASP A 125 1.84 -6.91 -7.32
C ASP A 125 1.45 -6.54 -5.89
N VAL A 126 1.89 -7.32 -4.90
CA VAL A 126 1.53 -7.11 -3.50
C VAL A 126 2.56 -6.20 -2.84
N ARG A 127 2.12 -5.01 -2.44
CA ARG A 127 2.93 -4.05 -1.69
C ARG A 127 2.63 -4.19 -0.22
N ARG A 128 3.65 -4.61 0.53
CA ARG A 128 3.56 -4.75 1.98
C ARG A 128 3.82 -3.40 2.63
N GLU A 129 2.77 -2.78 3.12
CA GLU A 129 2.81 -1.45 3.72
C GLU A 129 1.96 -1.41 4.98
N ASP A 130 2.23 -0.44 5.86
CA ASP A 130 1.32 -0.15 6.95
C ASP A 130 -0.01 0.45 6.44
N GLU A 131 -1.00 0.51 7.32
CA GLU A 131 -2.34 0.93 6.93
C GLU A 131 -2.40 2.39 6.44
N SER A 132 -1.59 3.27 7.03
CA SER A 132 -1.56 4.70 6.68
C SER A 132 -0.95 4.93 5.31
N LEU A 133 0.11 4.20 4.98
CA LEU A 133 0.78 4.26 3.69
C LEU A 133 -0.05 3.56 2.60
N SER A 134 -0.69 2.44 2.92
CA SER A 134 -1.62 1.74 2.02
C SER A 134 -2.70 2.65 1.47
N ILE A 135 -3.30 3.51 2.33
CA ILE A 135 -4.28 4.52 1.91
C ILE A 135 -3.67 5.57 0.98
N GLN A 136 -2.43 5.97 1.22
CA GLN A 136 -1.76 6.93 0.34
C GLN A 136 -1.48 6.34 -1.05
N LEU A 137 -1.03 5.09 -1.12
CA LEU A 137 -0.85 4.37 -2.39
C LEU A 137 -2.16 4.29 -3.17
N LEU A 138 -3.27 4.02 -2.48
CA LEU A 138 -4.60 3.97 -3.09
C LEU A 138 -5.04 5.36 -3.59
N ARG A 139 -4.78 6.43 -2.82
CA ARG A 139 -5.08 7.81 -3.23
C ARG A 139 -4.30 8.25 -4.47
N ARG A 140 -3.06 7.78 -4.62
CA ARG A 140 -2.21 8.06 -5.78
C ARG A 140 -2.50 7.14 -6.96
N GLY A 141 -3.38 6.15 -6.79
CA GLY A 141 -3.67 5.14 -7.80
C GLY A 141 -2.48 4.23 -8.12
N GLU A 142 -1.53 4.12 -7.19
CA GLU A 142 -0.38 3.21 -7.29
C GLU A 142 -0.78 1.78 -7.00
N VAL A 143 -1.88 1.59 -6.26
CA VAL A 143 -2.53 0.31 -6.05
C VAL A 143 -4.01 0.44 -6.38
N MET A 144 -4.63 -0.65 -6.77
CA MET A 144 -6.05 -0.74 -7.15
C MET A 144 -6.93 -1.10 -5.97
N ALA A 145 -6.37 -1.80 -5.00
CA ALA A 145 -7.03 -2.16 -3.76
C ALA A 145 -6.04 -2.04 -2.59
N ALA A 146 -6.59 -1.84 -1.39
CA ALA A 146 -5.81 -1.83 -0.16
C ALA A 146 -6.61 -2.50 0.96
N VAL A 147 -5.92 -3.32 1.74
CA VAL A 147 -6.44 -3.83 3.01
C VAL A 147 -6.07 -2.82 4.10
N THR A 148 -7.08 -2.27 4.76
CA THR A 148 -6.90 -1.17 5.71
C THR A 148 -7.95 -1.21 6.81
N SER A 149 -7.67 -0.61 7.96
CA SER A 149 -8.65 -0.35 9.02
C SER A 149 -9.44 0.94 8.81
N GLU A 150 -9.09 1.77 7.83
CA GLU A 150 -9.79 3.02 7.54
C GLU A 150 -11.13 2.73 6.84
N ALA A 151 -12.22 3.05 7.51
CA ALA A 151 -13.57 2.81 7.00
C ALA A 151 -14.02 3.84 5.94
N ARG A 152 -13.37 5.02 5.88
CA ARG A 152 -13.72 6.04 4.89
C ARG A 152 -13.17 5.68 3.54
N PRO A 153 -14.03 5.54 2.52
CA PRO A 153 -13.55 5.24 1.18
C PRO A 153 -12.72 6.41 0.61
N VAL A 154 -11.66 6.08 -0.09
CA VAL A 154 -10.95 7.04 -0.96
C VAL A 154 -11.85 7.40 -2.13
N GLN A 155 -11.79 8.65 -2.58
CA GLN A 155 -12.59 9.11 -3.74
C GLN A 155 -12.37 8.20 -4.96
N GLY A 156 -13.45 7.70 -5.53
CA GLY A 156 -13.42 6.75 -6.65
C GLY A 156 -13.23 5.28 -6.22
N CYS A 157 -13.15 5.00 -4.91
CA CYS A 157 -13.05 3.65 -4.37
C CYS A 157 -14.28 3.31 -3.52
N ARG A 158 -14.50 2.02 -3.30
CA ARG A 158 -15.52 1.48 -2.39
C ARG A 158 -14.84 0.78 -1.22
N ALA A 159 -15.28 1.05 0.00
CA ALA A 159 -14.85 0.31 1.18
C ALA A 159 -15.84 -0.82 1.45
N LEU A 160 -15.31 -2.03 1.64
CA LEU A 160 -16.07 -3.23 1.98
C LEU A 160 -15.54 -3.78 3.31
N PRO A 161 -16.39 -4.03 4.31
CA PRO A 161 -15.95 -4.65 5.55
C PRO A 161 -15.59 -6.12 5.29
N LEU A 162 -14.38 -6.52 5.68
CA LEU A 162 -13.90 -7.90 5.59
C LEU A 162 -14.04 -8.66 6.91
N GLY A 163 -14.28 -7.95 8.02
CA GLY A 163 -14.35 -8.52 9.36
C GLY A 163 -13.39 -7.86 10.33
N SER A 164 -12.97 -8.60 11.35
CA SER A 164 -12.06 -8.11 12.39
C SER A 164 -10.92 -9.09 12.60
N MET A 165 -9.71 -8.59 12.68
CA MET A 165 -8.55 -9.37 13.10
C MET A 165 -8.46 -9.35 14.63
N ARG A 166 -8.34 -10.54 15.23
CA ARG A 166 -8.23 -10.69 16.68
C ARG A 166 -6.77 -10.75 17.09
N TYR A 167 -6.33 -9.78 17.86
CA TYR A 167 -5.02 -9.76 18.47
C TYR A 167 -5.08 -10.25 19.92
N LEU A 168 -4.12 -11.08 20.32
CA LEU A 168 -3.99 -11.59 21.66
C LEU A 168 -2.66 -11.12 22.24
N ALA A 169 -2.69 -10.67 23.50
CA ALA A 169 -1.46 -10.42 24.23
C ALA A 169 -0.84 -11.77 24.63
N CYS A 170 0.38 -12.02 24.17
CA CYS A 170 1.10 -13.25 24.41
C CYS A 170 2.43 -12.97 25.13
N ALA A 171 2.86 -13.94 25.94
CA ALA A 171 4.16 -13.92 26.58
C ALA A 171 4.65 -15.36 26.81
N SER A 172 5.96 -15.58 26.79
CA SER A 172 6.50 -16.89 27.10
C SER A 172 6.36 -17.21 28.60
N PRO A 173 6.31 -18.51 28.99
CA PRO A 173 6.29 -18.90 30.39
C PRO A 173 7.46 -18.32 31.20
N GLY A 174 8.65 -18.25 30.59
CA GLY A 174 9.84 -17.66 31.22
C GLY A 174 9.69 -16.16 31.45
N PHE A 175 9.11 -15.43 30.50
CA PHE A 175 8.81 -14.00 30.64
C PHE A 175 7.81 -13.77 31.77
N VAL A 176 6.72 -14.52 31.80
CA VAL A 176 5.71 -14.45 32.85
C VAL A 176 6.34 -14.70 34.22
N ALA A 177 7.18 -15.73 34.33
CA ALA A 177 7.87 -16.07 35.57
C ALA A 177 8.81 -14.96 36.08
N ARG A 178 9.46 -14.24 35.16
CA ARG A 178 10.44 -13.20 35.48
C ARG A 178 9.79 -11.84 35.75
N HIS A 179 8.74 -11.49 35.03
CA HIS A 179 8.23 -10.11 35.01
C HIS A 179 6.81 -9.95 35.56
N LEU A 180 6.02 -11.03 35.64
CA LEU A 180 4.59 -10.91 35.95
C LEU A 180 4.15 -11.64 37.22
N ARG A 181 5.07 -12.23 37.99
CA ARG A 181 4.74 -13.00 39.21
C ARG A 181 4.42 -12.13 40.42
N ASP A 182 5.07 -10.97 40.54
CA ASP A 182 5.04 -10.19 41.77
C ASP A 182 4.09 -8.99 41.67
N GLY A 183 3.18 -8.88 42.62
CA GLY A 183 2.28 -7.76 42.78
C GLY A 183 1.01 -7.85 41.94
N SER A 184 0.37 -6.71 41.72
CA SER A 184 -0.79 -6.64 40.84
C SER A 184 -0.40 -6.96 39.40
N PRO A 185 -1.08 -7.90 38.71
CA PRO A 185 -0.79 -8.26 37.32
C PRO A 185 -0.73 -7.07 36.38
N THR A 186 -1.61 -6.10 36.59
CA THR A 186 -1.67 -4.86 35.80
C THR A 186 -0.45 -3.96 36.02
N ALA A 187 0.02 -3.84 37.27
CA ALA A 187 1.21 -3.04 37.58
C ALA A 187 2.48 -3.70 37.09
N ALA A 188 2.57 -5.02 37.20
CA ALA A 188 3.68 -5.81 36.68
C ALA A 188 3.77 -5.70 35.16
N LEU A 189 2.66 -5.89 34.45
CA LEU A 189 2.56 -5.76 33.00
C LEU A 189 2.99 -4.35 32.52
N GLY A 190 2.64 -3.30 33.28
CA GLY A 190 3.01 -1.92 32.93
C GLY A 190 4.50 -1.61 33.03
N ARG A 191 5.27 -2.39 33.79
CA ARG A 191 6.72 -2.25 33.95
C ARG A 191 7.52 -3.26 33.14
N ALA A 192 6.85 -4.31 32.66
CA ALA A 192 7.49 -5.36 31.89
C ALA A 192 7.99 -4.81 30.52
N PRO A 193 9.04 -5.39 29.95
CA PRO A 193 9.45 -5.09 28.58
C PRO A 193 8.32 -5.35 27.58
N ILE A 194 8.25 -4.51 26.53
CA ILE A 194 7.20 -4.59 25.52
C ILE A 194 7.86 -4.68 24.15
N VAL A 195 7.29 -5.51 23.28
CA VAL A 195 7.65 -5.57 21.87
C VAL A 195 6.54 -4.91 21.05
N ASP A 196 6.89 -3.85 20.35
CA ASP A 196 6.03 -3.17 19.37
C ASP A 196 6.55 -3.48 17.96
N PHE A 197 5.68 -3.44 16.95
CA PHE A 197 6.09 -3.60 15.57
C PHE A 197 6.98 -2.43 15.13
N ASP A 198 6.52 -1.21 15.34
CA ASP A 198 7.28 0.02 15.11
C ASP A 198 6.83 1.14 16.07
N ARG A 199 7.30 2.36 15.83
CA ARG A 199 6.97 3.52 16.68
C ARG A 199 5.53 4.03 16.48
N SER A 200 4.88 3.67 15.38
CA SER A 200 3.48 4.03 15.08
C SER A 200 2.49 3.02 15.65
N ASP A 201 2.95 1.81 16.00
CA ASP A 201 2.12 0.74 16.55
C ASP A 201 1.51 1.16 17.91
N ALA A 202 0.19 1.20 17.94
CA ALA A 202 -0.57 1.58 19.12
C ALA A 202 -1.23 0.39 19.85
N HIS A 203 -1.08 -0.86 19.35
CA HIS A 203 -1.79 -2.03 19.89
C HIS A 203 -1.50 -2.28 21.35
N GLN A 204 -0.22 -2.28 21.76
CA GLN A 204 0.19 -2.49 23.15
C GLN A 204 -0.32 -1.38 24.06
N ASN A 205 -0.24 -0.13 23.60
CA ASN A 205 -0.76 1.02 24.34
C ASN A 205 -2.28 0.95 24.52
N HIS A 206 -3.01 0.52 23.47
CA HIS A 206 -4.46 0.34 23.54
C HIS A 206 -4.84 -0.77 24.51
N TYR A 207 -4.17 -1.93 24.41
CA TYR A 207 -4.39 -3.05 25.31
C TYR A 207 -4.15 -2.65 26.76
N TYR A 208 -3.01 -2.03 27.06
CA TYR A 208 -2.65 -1.63 28.40
C TYR A 208 -3.60 -0.58 28.97
N ARG A 209 -4.02 0.41 28.18
CA ARG A 209 -5.01 1.41 28.61
C ARG A 209 -6.36 0.79 29.01
N ARG A 210 -6.79 -0.24 28.29
CA ARG A 210 -8.04 -0.97 28.65
C ARG A 210 -7.92 -1.69 29.99
N LEU A 211 -6.73 -2.20 30.32
CA LEU A 211 -6.50 -2.91 31.58
C LEU A 211 -6.25 -1.98 32.77
N ALA A 212 -5.43 -0.96 32.60
CA ALA A 212 -4.88 -0.16 33.69
C ALA A 212 -5.29 1.32 33.69
N ARG A 213 -5.93 1.79 32.63
CA ARG A 213 -6.25 3.23 32.40
C ARG A 213 -5.01 4.13 32.46
N ARG A 214 -3.83 3.61 32.21
CA ARG A 214 -2.52 4.28 32.24
C ARG A 214 -1.70 3.88 31.03
N HIS A 215 -0.58 4.56 30.80
CA HIS A 215 0.40 4.11 29.82
C HIS A 215 1.43 3.16 30.45
N PRO A 216 1.90 2.16 29.71
CA PRO A 216 3.00 1.34 30.17
C PRO A 216 4.28 2.17 30.25
N THR A 217 5.13 1.83 31.25
CA THR A 217 6.41 2.52 31.49
C THR A 217 7.61 1.60 31.30
N GLY A 218 7.37 0.32 30.96
CA GLY A 218 8.41 -0.65 30.67
C GLY A 218 9.25 -0.30 29.44
N PRO A 219 10.47 -0.85 29.33
CA PRO A 219 11.30 -0.66 28.14
C PRO A 219 10.62 -1.22 26.89
N ARG A 220 10.87 -0.58 25.74
CA ARG A 220 10.27 -0.93 24.47
C ARG A 220 11.30 -1.43 23.47
N HIS A 221 10.99 -2.53 22.82
CA HIS A 221 11.72 -3.07 21.69
C HIS A 221 10.85 -2.91 20.43
N TYR A 222 11.44 -2.44 19.34
CA TYR A 222 10.76 -2.27 18.05
C TYR A 222 11.27 -3.32 17.08
N ILE A 223 10.41 -4.25 16.71
CA ILE A 223 10.75 -5.38 15.82
C ILE A 223 9.73 -5.43 14.69
N PRO A 224 10.06 -4.90 13.49
CA PRO A 224 9.13 -4.77 12.37
C PRO A 224 8.90 -6.10 11.65
N SER A 225 8.54 -7.14 12.39
CA SER A 225 8.23 -8.46 11.86
C SER A 225 7.26 -9.20 12.77
N SER A 226 6.07 -9.44 12.30
CA SER A 226 5.07 -10.22 13.03
C SER A 226 5.48 -11.69 13.20
N HIS A 227 6.16 -12.28 12.21
CA HIS A 227 6.65 -13.66 12.27
C HIS A 227 7.77 -13.86 13.29
N ASP A 228 8.64 -12.88 13.46
CA ASP A 228 9.76 -12.96 14.39
C ASP A 228 9.34 -12.62 15.83
N GLN A 229 8.26 -11.87 16.00
CA GLN A 229 7.69 -11.59 17.32
C GLN A 229 7.14 -12.87 17.98
N ASP A 230 6.51 -13.77 17.19
CA ASP A 230 6.00 -15.06 17.69
C ASP A 230 7.10 -16.06 18.03
N ARG A 231 8.25 -16.00 17.35
CA ARG A 231 9.36 -16.95 17.55
C ARG A 231 10.34 -16.54 18.65
N LYS A 232 10.45 -15.26 18.90
CA LYS A 232 11.35 -14.73 19.92
C LYS A 232 10.50 -14.20 21.07
N SER A 233 10.22 -15.07 22.03
CA SER A 233 9.99 -14.59 23.39
C SER A 233 11.24 -13.80 23.76
N VAL A 234 11.19 -12.51 23.49
CA VAL A 234 12.32 -11.62 23.68
C VAL A 234 12.62 -11.57 25.17
N VAL A 235 13.76 -12.16 25.52
CA VAL A 235 14.63 -11.95 26.69
C VAL A 235 13.98 -12.03 28.05
#